data_5adff02935d8b0cd17df18daecf06bd4
#
_entry.id   5adff02935d8b0cd17df18daecf06bd4
#
_cell.length_a   1.000
_cell.length_b   1.000
_cell.length_c   1.000
_cell.angle_alpha   90.00
_cell.angle_beta   90.00
_cell.angle_gamma   90.00
#
_symmetry.space_group_name_H-M   'P 1'
#
loop_
_entity.id
_entity.type
_entity.pdbx_description
1 polymer ?
#
loop_
_entity_poly.entity_id
_entity_poly.type
_entity_poly.pdbx_seq_one_letter_code
_entity_poly.pdbx_strand_id
1 'polypeptide(L)'
;MQNKILLLLTLFIVACSSPQTNVEVTTPTLPVFEALPVTDTPAIPTETPLPTPTAVPVLQQAKYTLDVLMDYNAKTVSVNQTILYPNLTGNLLNNLVIAIVPNLWQGSFNLTSISINGEAITNYSITNQRLDVPLSFLLAPNETVEINIQYSLVLPFAEQEDPSISRPRIYGYTSRQINLTNWY
;
A
#
# COMPACT_ATOMS: atom_id res chain seq x y z
N MET A 1 43.41 32.16 5.77
CA MET A 1 42.53 32.40 6.94
C MET A 1 41.36 31.46 6.83
N GLN A 2 41.39 30.35 7.59
CA GLN A 2 40.35 29.32 7.59
C GLN A 2 39.45 29.51 8.81
N ASN A 3 38.19 29.88 8.60
CA ASN A 3 37.18 29.91 9.66
C ASN A 3 36.52 28.55 9.77
N LYS A 4 36.85 27.81 10.85
CA LYS A 4 36.15 26.60 11.27
C LYS A 4 34.93 27.04 12.08
N ILE A 5 33.75 26.83 11.51
CA ILE A 5 32.48 26.93 12.25
C ILE A 5 32.21 25.59 12.90
N LEU A 6 32.31 25.56 14.23
CA LEU A 6 31.97 24.41 15.08
C LEU A 6 30.46 24.45 15.36
N LEU A 7 29.69 23.55 14.72
CA LEU A 7 28.27 23.43 14.95
C LEU A 7 28.03 22.46 16.13
N LEU A 8 27.60 23.01 17.26
CA LEU A 8 27.27 22.27 18.48
C LEU A 8 25.84 21.74 18.33
N LEU A 9 25.68 20.41 18.14
CA LEU A 9 24.39 19.74 18.07
C LEU A 9 23.96 19.32 19.48
N THR A 10 23.03 20.05 20.11
CA THR A 10 22.41 19.69 21.38
C THR A 10 21.25 18.75 21.13
N LEU A 11 21.40 17.50 21.59
CA LEU A 11 20.38 16.45 21.55
C LEU A 11 19.45 16.61 22.76
N PHE A 12 18.20 17.04 22.54
CA PHE A 12 17.15 17.02 23.57
C PHE A 12 16.47 15.64 23.58
N ILE A 13 16.71 14.86 24.64
CA ILE A 13 15.95 13.63 24.93
C ILE A 13 14.75 14.05 25.76
N VAL A 14 13.55 14.02 25.16
CA VAL A 14 12.29 14.15 25.89
C VAL A 14 11.82 12.76 26.30
N ALA A 15 11.95 12.45 27.57
CA ALA A 15 11.39 11.25 28.18
C ALA A 15 9.89 11.50 28.46
N CYS A 16 9.00 10.86 27.72
CA CYS A 16 7.59 10.79 28.07
C CYS A 16 7.38 9.71 29.12
N SER A 17 7.19 10.10 30.37
CA SER A 17 6.68 9.24 31.44
C SER A 17 5.15 9.26 31.41
N SER A 18 4.55 8.10 31.10
CA SER A 18 3.11 7.91 31.19
C SER A 18 2.71 7.66 32.67
N PRO A 19 1.68 8.33 33.20
CA PRO A 19 1.16 8.00 34.52
C PRO A 19 0.39 6.68 34.48
N GLN A 20 0.80 5.72 35.29
CA GLN A 20 0.02 4.52 35.57
C GLN A 20 -1.12 4.86 36.53
N THR A 21 -2.34 4.75 36.03
CA THR A 21 -3.53 4.84 36.88
C THR A 21 -3.79 3.46 37.49
N ASN A 22 -3.54 3.33 38.79
CA ASN A 22 -3.97 2.14 39.58
C ASN A 22 -5.51 2.19 39.67
N VAL A 23 -6.17 1.25 39.03
CA VAL A 23 -7.58 0.97 39.24
C VAL A 23 -7.70 -0.03 40.38
N GLU A 24 -8.17 0.46 41.53
CA GLU A 24 -8.49 -0.36 42.69
C GLU A 24 -9.79 -1.12 42.40
N VAL A 25 -9.68 -2.44 42.21
CA VAL A 25 -10.83 -3.33 42.02
C VAL A 25 -11.44 -3.65 43.36
N THR A 26 -12.51 -2.97 43.75
CA THR A 26 -13.34 -3.33 44.87
C THR A 26 -14.23 -4.51 44.49
N THR A 27 -13.99 -5.66 45.11
CA THR A 27 -14.83 -6.86 44.95
C THR A 27 -16.16 -6.65 45.70
N PRO A 28 -17.32 -6.69 45.06
CA PRO A 28 -18.59 -6.63 45.79
C PRO A 28 -18.84 -7.96 46.53
N THR A 29 -19.01 -7.90 47.83
CA THR A 29 -19.45 -9.03 48.67
C THR A 29 -20.91 -9.32 48.36
N LEU A 30 -21.21 -10.49 47.78
CA LEU A 30 -22.55 -10.97 47.52
C LEU A 30 -23.22 -11.43 48.85
N PRO A 31 -24.52 -11.14 49.05
CA PRO A 31 -25.26 -11.65 50.18
C PRO A 31 -25.44 -13.18 50.11
N VAL A 32 -25.22 -13.84 51.20
CA VAL A 32 -25.48 -15.27 51.37
C VAL A 32 -27.01 -15.49 51.36
N PHE A 33 -27.48 -16.16 50.31
CA PHE A 33 -28.85 -16.66 50.28
C PHE A 33 -28.90 -18.06 50.88
N GLU A 34 -29.76 -18.22 51.91
CA GLU A 34 -30.09 -19.48 52.53
C GLU A 34 -30.79 -20.42 51.53
N ALA A 35 -30.23 -21.64 51.34
CA ALA A 35 -30.74 -22.57 50.33
C ALA A 35 -32.06 -23.20 50.74
N LEU A 36 -33.10 -23.02 49.95
CA LEU A 36 -34.32 -23.80 50.02
C LEU A 36 -34.10 -25.22 49.41
N PRO A 37 -34.81 -26.23 49.92
CA PRO A 37 -34.62 -27.61 49.46
C PRO A 37 -35.00 -27.76 47.98
N VAL A 38 -34.05 -28.24 47.19
CA VAL A 38 -34.15 -28.46 45.76
C VAL A 38 -34.93 -29.76 45.49
N THR A 39 -36.10 -29.64 44.86
CA THR A 39 -36.79 -30.80 44.27
C THR A 39 -36.09 -31.12 42.95
N ASP A 40 -35.56 -32.35 42.84
CA ASP A 40 -34.87 -32.86 41.62
C ASP A 40 -35.86 -32.93 40.46
N THR A 41 -35.84 -31.90 39.61
CA THR A 41 -36.43 -31.97 38.25
C THR A 41 -35.38 -32.44 37.29
N PRO A 42 -35.63 -33.49 36.48
CA PRO A 42 -34.62 -33.97 35.52
C PRO A 42 -34.31 -32.84 34.51
N ALA A 43 -33.04 -32.46 34.48
CA ALA A 43 -32.55 -31.47 33.53
C ALA A 43 -32.66 -31.99 32.10
N ILE A 44 -33.42 -31.26 31.28
CA ILE A 44 -33.42 -31.45 29.82
C ILE A 44 -32.03 -31.04 29.34
N PRO A 45 -31.31 -31.88 28.57
CA PRO A 45 -30.00 -31.48 28.03
C PRO A 45 -30.17 -30.27 27.12
N THR A 46 -29.65 -29.12 27.59
CA THR A 46 -29.56 -27.92 26.77
C THR A 46 -28.50 -28.17 25.69
N GLU A 47 -28.93 -28.26 24.44
CA GLU A 47 -28.01 -28.36 23.32
C GLU A 47 -27.08 -27.14 23.32
N THR A 48 -25.78 -27.36 23.50
CA THR A 48 -24.77 -26.33 23.39
C THR A 48 -24.80 -25.80 21.94
N PRO A 49 -25.07 -24.50 21.72
CA PRO A 49 -25.08 -23.96 20.36
C PRO A 49 -23.72 -24.20 19.71
N LEU A 50 -23.74 -24.85 18.53
CA LEU A 50 -22.53 -25.06 17.72
C LEU A 50 -21.94 -23.67 17.41
N PRO A 51 -20.61 -23.45 17.60
CA PRO A 51 -20.00 -22.17 17.32
C PRO A 51 -20.23 -21.82 15.84
N THR A 52 -20.91 -20.70 15.61
CA THR A 52 -21.08 -20.15 14.26
C THR A 52 -19.69 -19.86 13.71
N PRO A 53 -19.31 -20.37 12.52
CA PRO A 53 -18.01 -20.09 11.95
C PRO A 53 -17.87 -18.57 11.77
N THR A 54 -16.92 -17.99 12.47
CA THR A 54 -16.55 -16.59 12.30
C THR A 54 -15.97 -16.43 10.90
N ALA A 55 -16.66 -15.69 10.02
CA ALA A 55 -16.15 -15.38 8.70
C ALA A 55 -14.79 -14.69 8.84
N VAL A 56 -13.73 -15.30 8.35
CA VAL A 56 -12.41 -14.68 8.28
C VAL A 56 -12.56 -13.49 7.35
N PRO A 57 -12.23 -12.24 7.79
CA PRO A 57 -12.31 -11.08 6.92
C PRO A 57 -11.40 -11.30 5.72
N VAL A 58 -11.96 -11.32 4.52
CA VAL A 58 -11.19 -11.33 3.28
C VAL A 58 -10.55 -9.95 3.17
N LEU A 59 -9.23 -9.90 3.33
CA LEU A 59 -8.47 -8.67 3.10
C LEU A 59 -8.63 -8.29 1.63
N GLN A 60 -9.37 -7.22 1.37
CA GLN A 60 -9.40 -6.63 0.04
C GLN A 60 -8.01 -6.09 -0.28
N GLN A 61 -7.50 -6.40 -1.47
CA GLN A 61 -6.20 -5.94 -1.95
C GLN A 61 -6.38 -5.39 -3.36
N ALA A 62 -5.52 -4.45 -3.74
CA ALA A 62 -5.46 -4.01 -5.13
C ALA A 62 -5.05 -5.21 -6.02
N LYS A 63 -5.78 -5.39 -7.12
CA LYS A 63 -5.50 -6.45 -8.11
C LYS A 63 -4.94 -5.80 -9.37
N TYR A 64 -3.80 -6.29 -9.82
CA TYR A 64 -3.12 -5.85 -11.03
C TYR A 64 -3.22 -6.92 -12.12
N THR A 65 -3.56 -6.50 -13.32
CA THR A 65 -3.49 -7.33 -14.53
C THR A 65 -2.65 -6.56 -15.54
N LEU A 66 -1.61 -7.21 -16.08
CA LEU A 66 -0.68 -6.60 -17.02
C LEU A 66 -0.64 -7.43 -18.29
N ASP A 67 -0.82 -6.76 -19.43
CA ASP A 67 -0.50 -7.27 -20.75
C ASP A 67 0.76 -6.54 -21.25
N VAL A 68 1.82 -7.30 -21.50
CA VAL A 68 3.19 -6.76 -21.67
C VAL A 68 3.79 -7.29 -22.96
N LEU A 69 4.19 -6.38 -23.83
CA LEU A 69 4.96 -6.69 -25.03
C LEU A 69 6.35 -6.08 -24.93
N MET A 70 7.37 -6.92 -24.99
CA MET A 70 8.76 -6.49 -24.95
C MET A 70 9.43 -6.64 -26.31
N ASP A 71 10.02 -5.56 -26.81
CA ASP A 71 10.99 -5.60 -27.91
C ASP A 71 12.41 -5.64 -27.33
N TYR A 72 13.02 -6.83 -27.39
CA TYR A 72 14.36 -7.03 -26.88
C TYR A 72 15.41 -6.24 -27.68
N ASN A 73 15.24 -6.09 -28.99
CA ASN A 73 16.20 -5.38 -29.85
C ASN A 73 16.10 -3.87 -29.64
N ALA A 74 14.89 -3.33 -29.63
CA ALA A 74 14.64 -1.91 -29.39
C ALA A 74 14.83 -1.51 -27.91
N LYS A 75 14.90 -2.47 -26.98
CA LYS A 75 14.96 -2.20 -25.53
C LYS A 75 13.76 -1.42 -25.02
N THR A 76 12.59 -1.76 -25.56
CA THR A 76 11.34 -1.12 -25.20
C THR A 76 10.35 -2.14 -24.64
N VAL A 77 9.45 -1.67 -23.78
CA VAL A 77 8.35 -2.45 -23.23
C VAL A 77 7.05 -1.65 -23.40
N SER A 78 6.05 -2.25 -24.01
CA SER A 78 4.69 -1.70 -24.08
C SER A 78 3.81 -2.41 -23.07
N VAL A 79 3.01 -1.67 -22.34
CA VAL A 79 2.21 -2.19 -21.23
C VAL A 79 0.79 -1.68 -21.32
N ASN A 80 -0.16 -2.61 -21.20
CA ASN A 80 -1.55 -2.32 -20.90
C ASN A 80 -1.86 -2.90 -19.51
N GLN A 81 -2.12 -2.03 -18.54
CA GLN A 81 -2.28 -2.38 -17.14
C GLN A 81 -3.68 -2.03 -16.66
N THR A 82 -4.36 -3.00 -16.05
CA THR A 82 -5.61 -2.79 -15.33
C THR A 82 -5.37 -2.96 -13.84
N ILE A 83 -5.82 -1.98 -13.05
CA ILE A 83 -5.74 -1.99 -11.59
C ILE A 83 -7.15 -1.91 -11.03
N LEU A 84 -7.58 -2.93 -10.27
CA LEU A 84 -8.76 -2.83 -9.43
C LEU A 84 -8.32 -2.35 -8.04
N TYR A 85 -8.59 -1.09 -7.75
CA TYR A 85 -8.14 -0.43 -6.52
C TYR A 85 -9.29 -0.25 -5.54
N PRO A 86 -9.31 -0.97 -4.39
CA PRO A 86 -10.24 -0.72 -3.31
C PRO A 86 -9.75 0.45 -2.44
N ASN A 87 -10.64 1.39 -2.12
CA ASN A 87 -10.31 2.47 -1.19
C ASN A 87 -10.30 1.95 0.26
N LEU A 88 -9.15 1.59 0.76
CA LEU A 88 -8.97 1.10 2.15
C LEU A 88 -8.48 2.20 3.11
N THR A 89 -8.50 3.46 2.71
CA THR A 89 -7.97 4.58 3.52
C THR A 89 -8.93 5.00 4.64
N GLY A 90 -10.18 4.56 4.60
CA GLY A 90 -11.23 5.00 5.53
C GLY A 90 -11.77 6.41 5.24
N ASN A 91 -11.25 7.12 4.23
CA ASN A 91 -11.64 8.46 3.84
C ASN A 91 -12.21 8.50 2.42
N LEU A 92 -12.99 9.54 2.11
CA LEU A 92 -13.38 9.86 0.73
C LEU A 92 -12.14 10.29 -0.06
N LEU A 93 -11.94 9.74 -1.27
CA LEU A 93 -10.86 10.12 -2.16
C LEU A 93 -11.42 10.86 -3.39
N ASN A 94 -10.84 11.99 -3.72
CA ASN A 94 -11.08 12.75 -4.94
C ASN A 94 -9.88 12.77 -5.89
N ASN A 95 -8.80 12.11 -5.51
CA ASN A 95 -7.56 12.00 -6.26
C ASN A 95 -6.88 10.67 -5.96
N LEU A 96 -6.26 10.06 -6.96
CA LEU A 96 -5.40 8.90 -6.81
C LEU A 96 -3.96 9.29 -7.08
N VAL A 97 -3.03 8.65 -6.38
CA VAL A 97 -1.59 8.82 -6.57
C VAL A 97 -0.98 7.49 -6.97
N ILE A 98 -0.35 7.47 -8.14
CA ILE A 98 0.30 6.27 -8.68
C ILE A 98 1.80 6.53 -8.74
N ALA A 99 2.58 5.59 -8.19
CA ALA A 99 4.03 5.65 -8.28
C ALA A 99 4.48 5.14 -9.65
N ILE A 100 5.29 5.94 -10.35
CA ILE A 100 5.87 5.61 -11.66
C ILE A 100 7.40 5.62 -11.54
N VAL A 101 7.94 4.58 -10.92
CA VAL A 101 9.38 4.48 -10.62
C VAL A 101 10.26 4.59 -11.88
N PRO A 102 9.90 4.04 -13.05
CA PRO A 102 10.70 4.20 -14.27
C PRO A 102 10.92 5.65 -14.69
N ASN A 103 10.08 6.59 -14.28
CA ASN A 103 10.25 8.02 -14.58
C ASN A 103 11.43 8.67 -13.83
N LEU A 104 12.10 7.94 -12.93
CA LEU A 104 13.38 8.35 -12.35
C LEU A 104 14.46 8.53 -13.42
N TRP A 105 14.40 7.74 -14.50
CA TRP A 105 15.31 7.84 -15.63
C TRP A 105 14.64 8.65 -16.74
N GLN A 106 15.21 9.81 -17.04
CA GLN A 106 14.66 10.72 -18.04
C GLN A 106 14.39 10.01 -19.38
N GLY A 107 13.17 10.14 -19.89
CA GLY A 107 12.75 9.52 -21.15
C GLY A 107 12.44 8.03 -21.07
N SER A 108 12.52 7.41 -19.87
CA SER A 108 12.25 5.99 -19.73
C SER A 108 10.76 5.66 -19.67
N PHE A 109 9.92 6.53 -19.15
CA PHE A 109 8.48 6.33 -19.04
C PHE A 109 7.71 7.26 -19.98
N ASN A 110 6.78 6.72 -20.76
CA ASN A 110 5.89 7.48 -21.60
C ASN A 110 4.45 6.99 -21.44
N LEU A 111 3.61 7.82 -20.77
CA LEU A 111 2.18 7.53 -20.58
C LEU A 111 1.45 7.78 -21.91
N THR A 112 0.75 6.75 -22.42
CA THR A 112 -0.03 6.82 -23.65
C THR A 112 -1.48 7.21 -23.36
N SER A 113 -2.09 6.57 -22.36
CA SER A 113 -3.46 6.85 -21.94
C SER A 113 -3.71 6.39 -20.52
N ILE A 114 -4.68 7.03 -19.87
CA ILE A 114 -5.22 6.60 -18.60
C ILE A 114 -6.74 6.80 -18.59
N SER A 115 -7.46 5.82 -18.04
CA SER A 115 -8.91 5.92 -17.84
C SER A 115 -9.29 5.37 -16.45
N ILE A 116 -10.41 5.90 -15.93
CA ILE A 116 -11.01 5.48 -14.67
C ILE A 116 -12.43 5.00 -14.96
N ASN A 117 -12.76 3.76 -14.62
CA ASN A 117 -14.06 3.14 -14.92
C ASN A 117 -14.45 3.27 -16.41
N GLY A 118 -13.46 3.22 -17.31
CA GLY A 118 -13.64 3.38 -18.75
C GLY A 118 -13.69 4.84 -19.25
N GLU A 119 -13.75 5.84 -18.36
CA GLU A 119 -13.71 7.27 -18.72
C GLU A 119 -12.26 7.76 -18.84
N ALA A 120 -11.91 8.35 -20.00
CA ALA A 120 -10.56 8.85 -20.24
C ALA A 120 -10.24 10.06 -19.37
N ILE A 121 -9.07 10.06 -18.74
CA ILE A 121 -8.56 11.15 -17.92
C ILE A 121 -7.49 11.92 -18.68
N THR A 122 -7.68 13.23 -18.84
CA THR A 122 -6.74 14.12 -19.54
C THR A 122 -6.10 15.17 -18.64
N ASN A 123 -6.66 15.38 -17.44
CA ASN A 123 -6.23 16.40 -16.48
C ASN A 123 -5.31 15.85 -15.37
N TYR A 124 -4.59 14.74 -15.66
CA TYR A 124 -3.56 14.22 -14.77
C TYR A 124 -2.30 15.09 -14.75
N SER A 125 -1.45 14.92 -13.74
CA SER A 125 -0.12 15.53 -13.70
C SER A 125 0.95 14.52 -13.31
N ILE A 126 2.14 14.68 -13.91
CA ILE A 126 3.32 13.86 -13.59
C ILE A 126 4.39 14.76 -13.01
N THR A 127 4.84 14.45 -11.80
CA THR A 127 5.95 15.15 -11.14
C THR A 127 6.93 14.12 -10.61
N ASN A 128 8.12 14.06 -11.18
CA ASN A 128 9.12 13.04 -10.87
C ASN A 128 8.53 11.62 -11.04
N GLN A 129 8.45 10.85 -9.94
CA GLN A 129 7.93 9.48 -9.91
C GLN A 129 6.46 9.40 -9.48
N ARG A 130 5.75 10.53 -9.50
CA ARG A 130 4.39 10.66 -9.02
C ARG A 130 3.45 11.03 -10.16
N LEU A 131 2.43 10.21 -10.38
CA LEU A 131 1.30 10.48 -11.26
C LEU A 131 0.09 10.78 -10.38
N ASP A 132 -0.39 12.01 -10.42
CA ASP A 132 -1.61 12.47 -9.77
C ASP A 132 -2.77 12.39 -10.73
N VAL A 133 -3.83 11.68 -10.35
CA VAL A 133 -5.01 11.41 -11.17
C VAL A 133 -6.24 11.90 -10.43
N PRO A 134 -6.77 13.09 -10.73
CA PRO A 134 -8.00 13.58 -10.13
C PRO A 134 -9.19 12.73 -10.57
N LEU A 135 -10.11 12.46 -9.64
CA LEU A 135 -11.35 11.75 -9.90
C LEU A 135 -12.47 12.76 -10.17
N SER A 136 -13.36 12.45 -11.11
CA SER A 136 -14.58 13.22 -11.40
C SER A 136 -15.68 12.99 -10.35
N PHE A 137 -15.45 12.08 -9.42
CA PHE A 137 -16.36 11.67 -8.33
C PHE A 137 -15.60 11.47 -7.01
N LEU A 138 -16.32 11.24 -5.93
CA LEU A 138 -15.75 10.87 -4.64
C LEU A 138 -15.79 9.36 -4.49
N LEU A 139 -14.63 8.72 -4.38
CA LEU A 139 -14.52 7.28 -4.11
C LEU A 139 -14.67 7.04 -2.60
N ALA A 140 -15.78 6.41 -2.20
CA ALA A 140 -16.07 6.16 -0.80
C ALA A 140 -15.18 5.03 -0.21
N PRO A 141 -15.04 4.97 1.13
CA PRO A 141 -14.36 3.86 1.79
C PRO A 141 -14.97 2.51 1.38
N ASN A 142 -14.10 1.53 1.11
CA ASN A 142 -14.43 0.18 0.63
C ASN A 142 -15.04 0.10 -0.79
N GLU A 143 -15.23 1.21 -1.47
CA GLU A 143 -15.53 1.17 -2.90
C GLU A 143 -14.28 0.82 -3.72
N THR A 144 -14.51 0.19 -4.87
CA THR A 144 -13.44 -0.21 -5.80
C THR A 144 -13.57 0.61 -7.08
N VAL A 145 -12.43 1.06 -7.59
CA VAL A 145 -12.33 1.74 -8.88
C VAL A 145 -11.45 0.93 -9.82
N GLU A 146 -11.80 0.88 -11.10
CA GLU A 146 -10.97 0.31 -12.14
C GLU A 146 -10.14 1.41 -12.82
N ILE A 147 -8.83 1.22 -12.85
CA ILE A 147 -7.86 2.11 -13.48
C ILE A 147 -7.22 1.35 -14.64
N ASN A 148 -7.33 1.88 -15.86
CA ASN A 148 -6.64 1.34 -17.02
C ASN A 148 -5.54 2.31 -17.44
N ILE A 149 -4.31 1.83 -17.56
CA ILE A 149 -3.14 2.63 -17.91
C ILE A 149 -2.42 1.97 -19.08
N GLN A 150 -2.19 2.73 -20.15
CA GLN A 150 -1.32 2.31 -21.25
C GLN A 150 -0.07 3.17 -21.25
N TYR A 151 1.08 2.52 -21.27
CA TYR A 151 2.37 3.21 -21.27
C TYR A 151 3.44 2.41 -21.99
N SER A 152 4.51 3.09 -22.36
CA SER A 152 5.72 2.44 -22.87
C SER A 152 6.93 2.84 -22.04
N LEU A 153 7.87 1.89 -21.97
CA LEU A 153 9.17 2.08 -21.32
C LEU A 153 10.26 2.01 -22.37
N VAL A 154 11.20 2.95 -22.30
CA VAL A 154 12.48 2.88 -23.00
C VAL A 154 13.55 2.57 -21.96
N LEU A 155 14.17 1.41 -22.07
CA LEU A 155 15.10 0.95 -21.04
C LEU A 155 16.43 1.68 -21.16
N PRO A 156 16.95 2.30 -20.09
CA PRO A 156 18.25 2.95 -20.12
C PRO A 156 19.36 1.92 -20.17
N PHE A 157 20.48 2.26 -20.81
CA PHE A 157 21.69 1.45 -20.72
C PHE A 157 22.26 1.55 -19.31
N ALA A 158 22.34 0.41 -18.64
CA ALA A 158 22.85 0.29 -17.28
C ALA A 158 24.35 -0.09 -17.33
N GLU A 159 25.22 0.88 -17.64
CA GLU A 159 26.65 0.66 -17.56
C GLU A 159 27.05 0.52 -16.08
N GLN A 160 27.93 -0.47 -15.83
CA GLN A 160 28.47 -0.66 -14.50
C GLN A 160 29.65 0.30 -14.35
N GLU A 161 29.37 1.55 -13.95
CA GLU A 161 30.35 2.63 -13.88
C GLU A 161 31.42 2.42 -12.80
N ASP A 162 31.13 1.63 -11.77
CA ASP A 162 32.09 1.37 -10.69
C ASP A 162 31.84 -0.01 -10.06
N PRO A 163 32.78 -0.96 -10.20
CA PRO A 163 32.67 -2.26 -9.55
C PRO A 163 32.72 -2.19 -8.00
N SER A 164 33.13 -1.06 -7.42
CA SER A 164 33.11 -0.84 -5.97
C SER A 164 31.74 -0.41 -5.46
N ILE A 165 30.84 0.10 -6.31
CA ILE A 165 29.45 0.37 -5.99
C ILE A 165 28.68 -0.93 -6.17
N SER A 166 28.59 -1.72 -5.11
CA SER A 166 28.13 -3.10 -5.07
C SER A 166 26.63 -3.32 -5.37
N ARG A 167 25.91 -2.37 -5.94
CA ARG A 167 24.51 -2.54 -6.33
C ARG A 167 24.39 -2.52 -7.84
N PRO A 168 24.07 -3.67 -8.49
CA PRO A 168 23.68 -3.65 -9.89
C PRO A 168 22.53 -2.69 -10.09
N ARG A 169 22.51 -1.93 -11.17
CA ARG A 169 21.35 -1.13 -11.53
C ARG A 169 20.14 -2.07 -11.64
N ILE A 170 19.11 -1.75 -10.87
CA ILE A 170 17.91 -2.60 -10.74
C ILE A 170 16.94 -2.41 -11.91
N TYR A 171 17.19 -1.41 -12.78
CA TYR A 171 16.36 -1.09 -13.93
C TYR A 171 17.21 -0.67 -15.13
N GLY A 172 16.94 -1.26 -16.29
CA GLY A 172 17.64 -1.00 -17.54
C GLY A 172 18.24 -2.25 -18.17
N TYR A 173 19.13 -2.07 -19.14
CA TYR A 173 19.78 -3.19 -19.84
C TYR A 173 21.31 -3.05 -19.87
N THR A 174 21.96 -4.19 -20.04
CA THR A 174 23.40 -4.30 -20.32
C THR A 174 23.60 -5.11 -21.59
N SER A 175 24.85 -5.36 -22.00
CA SER A 175 25.16 -6.26 -23.11
C SER A 175 24.72 -7.72 -22.86
N ARG A 176 24.42 -8.10 -21.62
CA ARG A 176 24.13 -9.48 -21.21
C ARG A 176 22.74 -9.72 -20.67
N GLN A 177 22.07 -8.68 -20.13
CA GLN A 177 20.81 -8.85 -19.41
C GLN A 177 19.95 -7.60 -19.45
N ILE A 178 18.65 -7.80 -19.18
CA ILE A 178 17.67 -6.75 -18.92
C ILE A 178 17.16 -6.95 -17.50
N ASN A 179 17.09 -5.86 -16.73
CA ASN A 179 16.54 -5.83 -15.39
C ASN A 179 15.32 -4.91 -15.34
N LEU A 180 14.18 -5.44 -14.91
CA LEU A 180 12.92 -4.72 -14.79
C LEU A 180 12.44 -4.81 -13.34
N THR A 181 13.10 -4.09 -12.43
CA THR A 181 12.68 -4.03 -11.03
C THR A 181 11.86 -2.76 -10.80
N ASN A 182 10.73 -2.86 -10.09
CA ASN A 182 9.82 -1.73 -9.77
C ASN A 182 9.36 -0.95 -11.01
N TRP A 183 9.02 -1.63 -12.09
CA TRP A 183 8.67 -1.01 -13.37
C TRP A 183 7.16 -0.81 -13.59
N TYR A 184 6.31 -1.39 -12.71
CA TYR A 184 4.85 -1.30 -12.73
C TYR A 184 4.29 -0.79 -11.40
#